data_f3aa64cc968b496ddad2cc8a1ef0038c
#
_entry.id   f3aa64cc968b496ddad2cc8a1ef0038c
#
_cell.length_a   1.000
_cell.length_b   1.000
_cell.length_c   1.000
_cell.angle_alpha   90.00
_cell.angle_beta   90.00
_cell.angle_gamma   90.00
#
_symmetry.space_group_name_H-M   'P 1'
#
loop_
_entity.id
_entity.type
_entity.pdbx_description
1 polymer ?
#
loop_
_entity_poly.entity_id
_entity_poly.type
_entity_poly.pdbx_seq_one_letter_code
_entity_poly.pdbx_strand_id
1 'polypeptide(L)'
;MVSETELARLKAYRGVSAIPDDFDEFWDERMAEADAAPLEYEVVPADAPSTPTCRLSDIWFRGARGEKVYARYLRPRDPAGDGRPVPLVLRFHGYPGRTRSWFENCSFAGMGFADITMDNPGQGGRSQDVGAYAGTTVAGHVVLGLDGDPRDLYYVRLHQNVRVLCRIVRELPGIDLSRVCVYGDSQGGGVGLATCALNPGLVSRAAILYPFLSDFRSVWEDGADEVAYEGIHYYSRWFDADGSRADEWLGRLGYIDTLSFAHRVRCDVLFGTGLADTVCPPKTQFAVYNALTCERSHILYPDFGHEEIPAFDDEVLRFFWQGA
;
A
#
# COMPACT_ATOMS: atom_id res chain seq x y z
N MET A 1 22.56 0.95 -17.05
CA MET A 1 22.99 0.08 -15.90
C MET A 1 23.59 0.95 -14.80
N VAL A 2 23.16 0.77 -13.58
CA VAL A 2 23.69 1.44 -12.40
C VAL A 2 25.13 0.92 -12.15
N SER A 3 26.09 1.83 -11.90
CA SER A 3 27.48 1.46 -11.62
C SER A 3 27.62 0.79 -10.23
N GLU A 4 28.70 0.01 -10.02
CA GLU A 4 29.00 -0.57 -8.69
C GLU A 4 29.09 0.50 -7.59
N THR A 5 29.69 1.65 -7.91
CA THR A 5 29.80 2.78 -6.98
C THR A 5 28.44 3.34 -6.62
N GLU A 6 27.54 3.50 -7.58
CA GLU A 6 26.17 3.97 -7.34
C GLU A 6 25.37 2.96 -6.54
N LEU A 7 25.45 1.68 -6.89
CA LEU A 7 24.79 0.63 -6.12
C LEU A 7 25.28 0.58 -4.65
N ALA A 8 26.58 0.82 -4.41
CA ALA A 8 27.11 0.91 -3.06
C ALA A 8 26.52 2.10 -2.28
N ARG A 9 26.33 3.25 -2.96
CA ARG A 9 25.66 4.44 -2.38
C ARG A 9 24.21 4.12 -2.02
N LEU A 10 23.46 3.51 -2.93
CA LEU A 10 22.05 3.11 -2.69
C LEU A 10 21.96 2.17 -1.47
N LYS A 11 22.81 1.16 -1.38
CA LYS A 11 22.85 0.23 -0.23
C LYS A 11 23.16 0.91 1.09
N ALA A 12 23.89 2.02 1.08
CA ALA A 12 24.21 2.80 2.27
C ALA A 12 23.17 3.87 2.62
N TYR A 13 22.32 4.24 1.69
CA TYR A 13 21.34 5.35 1.85
C TYR A 13 20.24 4.99 2.84
N ARG A 14 19.85 5.95 3.70
CA ARG A 14 18.87 5.76 4.77
C ARG A 14 17.67 6.70 4.70
N GLY A 15 17.57 7.48 3.59
CA GLY A 15 16.56 8.53 3.46
C GLY A 15 16.95 9.84 4.14
N VAL A 16 16.21 10.88 3.80
CA VAL A 16 16.35 12.24 4.34
C VAL A 16 15.03 12.82 4.86
N SER A 17 13.90 12.16 4.61
CA SER A 17 12.61 12.55 5.19
C SER A 17 12.67 12.43 6.72
N ALA A 18 12.20 13.47 7.41
CA ALA A 18 12.09 13.44 8.86
C ALA A 18 10.89 12.57 9.28
N ILE A 19 11.11 11.71 10.27
CA ILE A 19 10.02 10.98 10.94
C ILE A 19 9.48 11.93 12.02
N PRO A 20 8.14 12.20 12.06
CA PRO A 20 7.56 13.00 13.14
C PRO A 20 7.84 12.39 14.52
N ASP A 21 8.16 13.21 15.50
CA ASP A 21 8.51 12.73 16.87
C ASP A 21 7.37 11.95 17.52
N ASP A 22 6.12 12.31 17.21
CA ASP A 22 4.89 11.69 17.71
C ASP A 22 4.30 10.64 16.74
N PHE A 23 5.08 10.17 15.75
CA PHE A 23 4.59 9.27 14.68
C PHE A 23 3.88 8.03 15.23
N ASP A 24 4.47 7.38 16.22
CA ASP A 24 3.91 6.15 16.78
C ASP A 24 2.61 6.43 17.55
N GLU A 25 2.57 7.46 18.38
CA GLU A 25 1.38 7.88 19.13
C GLU A 25 0.25 8.31 18.18
N PHE A 26 0.58 9.11 17.18
CA PHE A 26 -0.36 9.55 16.12
C PHE A 26 -1.04 8.35 15.47
N TRP A 27 -0.28 7.34 15.03
CA TRP A 27 -0.85 6.18 14.33
C TRP A 27 -1.60 5.24 15.29
N ASP A 28 -1.17 5.09 16.51
CA ASP A 28 -1.89 4.28 17.51
C ASP A 28 -3.27 4.89 17.79
N GLU A 29 -3.38 6.22 17.90
CA GLU A 29 -4.67 6.91 18.00
C GLU A 29 -5.54 6.74 16.74
N ARG A 30 -4.97 6.90 15.55
CA ARG A 30 -5.71 6.74 14.27
C ARG A 30 -6.22 5.31 14.09
N MET A 31 -5.45 4.32 14.51
CA MET A 31 -5.90 2.93 14.49
C MET A 31 -6.99 2.66 15.54
N ALA A 32 -6.89 3.25 16.73
CA ALA A 32 -7.93 3.16 17.74
C ALA A 32 -9.26 3.78 17.27
N GLU A 33 -9.22 4.92 16.57
CA GLU A 33 -10.42 5.51 15.92
C GLU A 33 -11.05 4.55 14.91
N ALA A 34 -10.23 3.93 14.05
CA ALA A 34 -10.71 2.97 13.06
C ALA A 34 -11.27 1.69 13.72
N ASP A 35 -10.71 1.27 14.87
CA ASP A 35 -11.20 0.13 15.63
C ASP A 35 -12.52 0.44 16.34
N ALA A 36 -12.75 1.69 16.76
CA ALA A 36 -13.98 2.13 17.39
C ALA A 36 -15.14 2.34 16.37
N ALA A 37 -14.82 2.46 15.09
CA ALA A 37 -15.84 2.61 14.05
C ALA A 37 -16.74 1.36 13.97
N PRO A 38 -18.06 1.52 13.74
CA PRO A 38 -18.96 0.38 13.53
C PRO A 38 -18.47 -0.50 12.37
N LEU A 39 -18.45 -1.81 12.58
CA LEU A 39 -18.06 -2.77 11.53
C LEU A 39 -19.28 -3.15 10.69
N GLU A 40 -19.61 -2.27 9.74
CA GLU A 40 -20.73 -2.46 8.83
C GLU A 40 -20.22 -2.88 7.47
N TYR A 41 -20.50 -4.14 7.07
CA TYR A 41 -20.11 -4.64 5.75
C TYR A 41 -21.09 -5.67 5.21
N GLU A 42 -21.05 -5.86 3.91
CA GLU A 42 -21.75 -6.93 3.19
C GLU A 42 -20.81 -7.63 2.21
N VAL A 43 -21.01 -8.92 2.05
CA VAL A 43 -20.35 -9.72 1.02
C VAL A 43 -21.43 -10.29 0.11
N VAL A 44 -21.47 -9.82 -1.13
CA VAL A 44 -22.48 -10.18 -2.11
C VAL A 44 -21.85 -10.88 -3.31
N PRO A 45 -22.56 -11.83 -3.97
CA PRO A 45 -22.06 -12.38 -5.22
C PRO A 45 -21.78 -11.26 -6.23
N ALA A 46 -20.63 -11.32 -6.88
CA ALA A 46 -20.27 -10.36 -7.90
C ALA A 46 -21.11 -10.55 -9.17
N ASP A 47 -21.44 -9.45 -9.83
CA ASP A 47 -21.95 -9.47 -11.21
C ASP A 47 -20.78 -9.76 -12.18
N ALA A 48 -20.40 -11.04 -12.25
CA ALA A 48 -19.26 -11.52 -13.01
C ALA A 48 -19.50 -12.97 -13.45
N PRO A 49 -18.80 -13.47 -14.49
CA PRO A 49 -18.92 -14.85 -14.92
C PRO A 49 -18.60 -15.84 -13.80
N SER A 50 -19.45 -16.84 -13.62
CA SER A 50 -19.17 -17.94 -12.68
C SER A 50 -17.98 -18.75 -13.18
N THR A 51 -17.03 -19.05 -12.30
CA THR A 51 -15.89 -19.91 -12.62
C THR A 51 -15.98 -21.27 -11.87
N PRO A 52 -15.44 -22.34 -12.42
CA PRO A 52 -15.44 -23.64 -11.74
C PRO A 52 -14.49 -23.67 -10.52
N THR A 53 -13.49 -22.79 -10.48
CA THR A 53 -12.40 -22.81 -9.49
C THR A 53 -12.54 -21.76 -8.40
N CYS A 54 -13.22 -20.64 -8.67
CA CYS A 54 -13.30 -19.50 -7.76
C CYS A 54 -14.75 -19.07 -7.52
N ARG A 55 -15.00 -18.54 -6.31
CA ARG A 55 -16.18 -17.72 -6.00
C ARG A 55 -15.76 -16.26 -6.07
N LEU A 56 -16.54 -15.47 -6.83
CA LEU A 56 -16.32 -14.04 -7.02
C LEU A 56 -17.37 -13.27 -6.23
N SER A 57 -16.93 -12.37 -5.36
CA SER A 57 -17.81 -11.58 -4.51
C SER A 57 -17.36 -10.13 -4.46
N ASP A 58 -18.30 -9.24 -4.27
CA ASP A 58 -18.07 -7.84 -3.92
C ASP A 58 -18.16 -7.70 -2.40
N ILE A 59 -17.19 -7.03 -1.78
CA ILE A 59 -17.28 -6.54 -0.41
C ILE A 59 -17.60 -5.05 -0.48
N TRP A 60 -18.66 -4.65 0.22
CA TRP A 60 -18.95 -3.26 0.48
C TRP A 60 -18.89 -3.02 1.98
N PHE A 61 -18.25 -1.95 2.39
CA PHE A 61 -18.17 -1.63 3.81
C PHE A 61 -18.17 -0.13 4.05
N ARG A 62 -18.50 0.24 5.28
CA ARG A 62 -18.37 1.60 5.77
C ARG A 62 -16.96 1.80 6.29
N GLY A 63 -16.23 2.77 5.71
CA GLY A 63 -14.90 3.16 6.16
C GLY A 63 -14.93 3.84 7.54
N ALA A 64 -13.77 4.13 8.07
CA ALA A 64 -13.60 4.64 9.44
C ALA A 64 -14.32 5.98 9.68
N ARG A 65 -14.50 6.79 8.66
CA ARG A 65 -15.20 8.09 8.74
C ARG A 65 -16.54 8.11 7.98
N GLY A 66 -17.07 6.92 7.65
CA GLY A 66 -18.37 6.73 7.05
C GLY A 66 -18.38 6.63 5.53
N GLU A 67 -17.24 6.59 4.87
CA GLU A 67 -17.11 6.39 3.42
C GLU A 67 -17.70 5.05 2.99
N LYS A 68 -18.27 5.00 1.79
CA LYS A 68 -18.62 3.72 1.16
C LYS A 68 -17.43 3.18 0.42
N VAL A 69 -16.83 2.11 0.93
CA VAL A 69 -15.63 1.47 0.37
C VAL A 69 -15.98 0.14 -0.28
N TYR A 70 -15.29 -0.13 -1.38
CA TYR A 70 -15.44 -1.32 -2.20
C TYR A 70 -14.17 -2.14 -2.24
N ALA A 71 -14.30 -3.47 -2.17
CA ALA A 71 -13.23 -4.40 -2.47
C ALA A 71 -13.76 -5.60 -3.27
N ARG A 72 -12.92 -6.16 -4.12
CA ARG A 72 -13.16 -7.46 -4.74
C ARG A 72 -12.67 -8.55 -3.81
N TYR A 73 -13.46 -9.62 -3.71
CA TYR A 73 -13.13 -10.78 -2.93
C TYR A 73 -13.28 -12.05 -3.77
N LEU A 74 -12.18 -12.74 -3.96
CA LEU A 74 -12.13 -14.03 -4.62
C LEU A 74 -11.76 -15.09 -3.61
N ARG A 75 -12.45 -16.22 -3.67
CA ARG A 75 -12.13 -17.38 -2.84
C ARG A 75 -12.09 -18.63 -3.69
N PRO A 76 -11.09 -19.50 -3.54
CA PRO A 76 -11.10 -20.81 -4.16
C PRO A 76 -12.39 -21.56 -3.80
N ARG A 77 -12.95 -22.27 -4.77
CA ARG A 77 -13.99 -23.27 -4.46
C ARG A 77 -13.32 -24.41 -3.71
N ASP A 78 -14.04 -24.97 -2.81
CA ASP A 78 -13.63 -26.17 -2.07
C ASP A 78 -14.20 -27.43 -2.76
N PRO A 79 -13.49 -27.99 -3.76
CA PRO A 79 -14.00 -29.19 -4.48
C PRO A 79 -13.95 -30.45 -3.63
N ALA A 80 -13.11 -30.50 -2.60
CA ALA A 80 -13.01 -31.61 -1.68
C ALA A 80 -14.08 -31.55 -0.58
N GLY A 81 -14.67 -30.36 -0.33
CA GLY A 81 -15.69 -30.15 0.70
C GLY A 81 -15.17 -30.37 2.12
N ASP A 82 -13.85 -30.27 2.33
CA ASP A 82 -13.23 -30.51 3.62
C ASP A 82 -13.26 -29.29 4.56
N GLY A 83 -13.70 -28.14 4.03
CA GLY A 83 -13.90 -26.91 4.80
C GLY A 83 -12.63 -26.27 5.35
N ARG A 84 -11.44 -26.68 4.86
CA ARG A 84 -10.18 -26.13 5.36
C ARG A 84 -10.08 -24.62 5.12
N PRO A 85 -9.59 -23.85 6.11
CA PRO A 85 -9.25 -22.46 5.89
C PRO A 85 -8.20 -22.29 4.79
N VAL A 86 -8.33 -21.24 3.98
CA VAL A 86 -7.40 -20.90 2.90
C VAL A 86 -6.58 -19.67 3.27
N PRO A 87 -5.30 -19.59 2.86
CA PRO A 87 -4.50 -18.39 3.03
C PRO A 87 -5.12 -17.22 2.26
N LEU A 88 -4.79 -15.99 2.64
CA LEU A 88 -5.31 -14.77 2.03
C LEU A 88 -4.18 -13.92 1.50
N VAL A 89 -4.38 -13.31 0.33
CA VAL A 89 -3.58 -12.18 -0.14
C VAL A 89 -4.43 -10.90 -0.13
N LEU A 90 -3.98 -9.88 0.60
CA LEU A 90 -4.49 -8.51 0.50
C LEU A 90 -3.67 -7.78 -0.56
N ARG A 91 -4.35 -7.20 -1.55
CA ARG A 91 -3.71 -6.49 -2.66
C ARG A 91 -4.18 -5.04 -2.72
N PHE A 92 -3.24 -4.18 -3.09
CA PHE A 92 -3.50 -2.77 -3.31
C PHE A 92 -3.00 -2.35 -4.69
N HIS A 93 -3.76 -1.48 -5.37
CA HIS A 93 -3.47 -1.07 -6.75
C HIS A 93 -2.50 0.12 -6.81
N GLY A 94 -1.85 0.30 -7.97
CA GLY A 94 -1.03 1.46 -8.30
C GLY A 94 -1.82 2.77 -8.42
N TYR A 95 -1.14 3.89 -8.57
CA TYR A 95 -1.73 5.25 -8.62
C TYR A 95 -1.75 5.82 -10.04
N PRO A 96 -2.84 6.52 -10.45
CA PRO A 96 -4.20 6.34 -9.93
C PRO A 96 -4.79 5.05 -10.49
N GLY A 97 -5.79 4.48 -9.79
CA GLY A 97 -6.33 3.22 -10.29
C GLY A 97 -7.54 2.70 -9.52
N ARG A 98 -7.78 1.43 -9.74
CA ARG A 98 -8.85 0.65 -9.12
C ARG A 98 -8.42 -0.81 -9.01
N THR A 99 -9.22 -1.62 -8.37
CA THR A 99 -9.07 -3.08 -8.41
C THR A 99 -8.92 -3.54 -9.84
N ARG A 100 -7.97 -4.44 -10.10
CA ARG A 100 -7.73 -5.03 -11.43
C ARG A 100 -8.98 -5.79 -11.91
N SER A 101 -8.97 -6.27 -13.14
CA SER A 101 -10.07 -7.08 -13.68
C SER A 101 -10.28 -8.36 -12.86
N TRP A 102 -11.47 -8.95 -12.91
CA TRP A 102 -11.72 -10.27 -12.32
C TRP A 102 -10.77 -11.33 -12.86
N PHE A 103 -10.39 -11.23 -14.12
CA PHE A 103 -9.46 -12.17 -14.77
C PHE A 103 -8.08 -12.13 -14.11
N GLU A 104 -7.50 -10.93 -13.95
CA GLU A 104 -6.19 -10.76 -13.30
C GLU A 104 -6.22 -11.16 -11.83
N ASN A 105 -7.33 -10.87 -11.13
CA ASN A 105 -7.48 -11.22 -9.72
C ASN A 105 -7.66 -12.74 -9.50
N CYS A 106 -7.96 -13.52 -10.52
CA CYS A 106 -8.03 -14.99 -10.41
C CYS A 106 -6.67 -15.67 -10.19
N SER A 107 -5.54 -14.98 -10.38
CA SER A 107 -4.20 -15.57 -10.26
C SER A 107 -3.98 -16.24 -8.89
N PHE A 108 -4.10 -15.53 -7.80
CA PHE A 108 -3.91 -16.07 -6.46
C PHE A 108 -5.02 -17.07 -6.08
N ALA A 109 -6.27 -16.79 -6.48
CA ALA A 109 -7.37 -17.71 -6.20
C ALA A 109 -7.23 -19.02 -6.95
N GLY A 110 -6.71 -19.00 -8.19
CA GLY A 110 -6.35 -20.21 -8.96
C GLY A 110 -5.27 -21.05 -8.29
N MET A 111 -4.51 -20.46 -7.38
CA MET A 111 -3.43 -21.09 -6.64
C MET A 111 -3.80 -21.48 -5.21
N GLY A 112 -5.06 -21.34 -4.84
CA GLY A 112 -5.57 -21.75 -3.53
C GLY A 112 -5.55 -20.66 -2.46
N PHE A 113 -5.19 -19.41 -2.78
CA PHE A 113 -5.34 -18.28 -1.86
C PHE A 113 -6.70 -17.62 -2.04
N ALA A 114 -7.30 -17.11 -0.98
CA ALA A 114 -8.27 -16.05 -1.12
C ALA A 114 -7.53 -14.75 -1.54
N ASP A 115 -8.20 -13.91 -2.32
CA ASP A 115 -7.66 -12.64 -2.80
C ASP A 115 -8.64 -11.51 -2.48
N ILE A 116 -8.19 -10.47 -1.82
CA ILE A 116 -8.97 -9.26 -1.59
C ILE A 116 -8.20 -8.07 -2.15
N THR A 117 -8.81 -7.35 -3.10
CA THR A 117 -8.27 -6.12 -3.66
C THR A 117 -9.22 -4.96 -3.38
N MET A 118 -8.75 -3.95 -2.64
CA MET A 118 -9.54 -2.77 -2.29
C MET A 118 -9.37 -1.66 -3.35
N ASP A 119 -10.49 -0.98 -3.68
CA ASP A 119 -10.43 0.29 -4.40
C ASP A 119 -10.10 1.42 -3.42
N ASN A 120 -9.02 2.14 -3.66
CA ASN A 120 -8.71 3.34 -2.89
C ASN A 120 -9.75 4.44 -3.19
N PRO A 121 -10.32 5.09 -2.16
CA PRO A 121 -11.35 6.11 -2.35
C PRO A 121 -10.93 7.23 -3.32
N GLY A 122 -11.81 7.59 -4.23
CA GLY A 122 -11.62 8.74 -5.14
C GLY A 122 -10.61 8.55 -6.28
N GLN A 123 -9.98 7.37 -6.42
CA GLN A 123 -8.91 7.16 -7.41
C GLN A 123 -9.36 6.53 -8.74
N GLY A 124 -10.65 6.34 -8.97
CA GLY A 124 -11.18 5.83 -10.24
C GLY A 124 -11.94 4.52 -10.13
N GLY A 125 -12.03 3.92 -8.94
CA GLY A 125 -12.84 2.75 -8.64
C GLY A 125 -14.25 3.08 -8.15
N ARG A 126 -14.81 2.18 -7.36
CA ARG A 126 -16.19 2.26 -6.83
C ARG A 126 -16.25 2.84 -5.40
N SER A 127 -15.11 2.99 -4.73
CA SER A 127 -15.02 3.59 -3.40
C SER A 127 -15.20 5.11 -3.45
N GLN A 128 -15.93 5.65 -2.47
CA GLN A 128 -16.19 7.07 -2.37
C GLN A 128 -15.17 7.75 -1.45
N ASP A 129 -14.62 8.88 -1.89
CA ASP A 129 -13.91 9.80 -1.01
C ASP A 129 -14.90 10.85 -0.50
N VAL A 130 -14.96 11.00 0.82
CA VAL A 130 -15.84 11.98 1.50
C VAL A 130 -15.00 13.03 2.25
N GLY A 131 -13.70 13.18 1.89
CA GLY A 131 -12.80 14.13 2.51
C GLY A 131 -13.22 15.58 2.25
N ALA A 132 -13.22 16.38 3.32
CA ALA A 132 -13.24 17.83 3.24
C ALA A 132 -11.79 18.31 3.50
N TYR A 133 -11.07 18.58 2.44
CA TYR A 133 -9.64 18.93 2.52
C TYR A 133 -9.46 20.44 2.59
N ALA A 134 -8.60 20.90 3.50
CA ALA A 134 -8.07 22.26 3.45
C ALA A 134 -7.04 22.37 2.32
N GLY A 135 -6.99 23.53 1.67
CA GLY A 135 -6.04 23.81 0.60
C GLY A 135 -6.44 23.28 -0.77
N THR A 136 -5.45 22.93 -1.59
CA THR A 136 -5.69 22.50 -2.96
C THR A 136 -6.16 21.04 -3.05
N THR A 137 -7.09 20.78 -3.97
CA THR A 137 -7.55 19.43 -4.35
C THR A 137 -7.18 19.06 -5.79
N VAL A 138 -6.35 19.87 -6.46
CA VAL A 138 -6.07 19.73 -7.90
C VAL A 138 -4.86 18.85 -8.19
N ALA A 139 -3.86 18.84 -7.32
CA ALA A 139 -2.53 18.32 -7.64
C ALA A 139 -2.28 16.87 -7.21
N GLY A 140 -3.33 16.07 -7.09
CA GLY A 140 -3.20 14.64 -6.75
C GLY A 140 -3.34 14.35 -5.25
N HIS A 141 -3.57 13.07 -4.96
CA HIS A 141 -3.98 12.62 -3.61
C HIS A 141 -2.90 12.79 -2.55
N VAL A 142 -1.63 12.85 -2.94
CA VAL A 142 -0.49 12.98 -1.99
C VAL A 142 -0.52 14.30 -1.22
N VAL A 143 -1.07 15.35 -1.83
CA VAL A 143 -1.16 16.69 -1.21
C VAL A 143 -2.56 17.02 -0.67
N LEU A 144 -3.53 16.12 -0.79
CA LEU A 144 -4.86 16.37 -0.25
C LEU A 144 -4.82 16.44 1.28
N GLY A 145 -5.25 17.57 1.82
CA GLY A 145 -5.23 17.87 3.26
C GLY A 145 -3.91 18.43 3.77
N LEU A 146 -2.93 18.70 2.90
CA LEU A 146 -1.59 19.13 3.31
C LEU A 146 -1.55 20.48 4.02
N ASP A 147 -2.50 21.40 3.74
CA ASP A 147 -2.64 22.69 4.45
C ASP A 147 -3.40 22.58 5.78
N GLY A 148 -3.94 21.41 6.11
CA GLY A 148 -4.71 21.15 7.32
C GLY A 148 -3.94 20.42 8.41
N ASP A 149 -4.71 19.79 9.29
CA ASP A 149 -4.18 18.87 10.29
C ASP A 149 -3.68 17.57 9.61
N PRO A 150 -2.56 16.98 10.02
CA PRO A 150 -2.10 15.71 9.47
C PRO A 150 -3.15 14.59 9.50
N ARG A 151 -4.09 14.62 10.48
CA ARG A 151 -5.22 13.69 10.56
C ARG A 151 -6.15 13.73 9.35
N ASP A 152 -6.15 14.84 8.61
CA ASP A 152 -7.02 15.02 7.44
C ASP A 152 -6.33 14.69 6.11
N LEU A 153 -5.06 14.32 6.14
CA LEU A 153 -4.37 13.80 4.94
C LEU A 153 -5.12 12.64 4.32
N TYR A 154 -5.22 12.62 3.00
CA TYR A 154 -5.90 11.56 2.26
C TYR A 154 -5.39 10.16 2.63
N TYR A 155 -4.07 9.96 2.68
CA TYR A 155 -3.50 8.64 2.97
C TYR A 155 -3.69 8.22 4.43
N VAL A 156 -3.81 9.15 5.37
CA VAL A 156 -4.21 8.82 6.76
C VAL A 156 -5.59 8.18 6.78
N ARG A 157 -6.55 8.78 6.06
CA ARG A 157 -7.92 8.26 5.93
C ARG A 157 -7.94 6.93 5.19
N LEU A 158 -7.14 6.81 4.12
CA LEU A 158 -7.00 5.55 3.38
C LEU A 158 -6.52 4.42 4.31
N HIS A 159 -5.49 4.66 5.12
CA HIS A 159 -4.96 3.64 6.04
C HIS A 159 -5.96 3.28 7.16
N GLN A 160 -6.78 4.22 7.62
CA GLN A 160 -7.90 3.92 8.52
C GLN A 160 -8.94 3.00 7.84
N ASN A 161 -9.24 3.20 6.56
CA ASN A 161 -10.13 2.32 5.81
C ASN A 161 -9.53 0.92 5.60
N VAL A 162 -8.22 0.84 5.36
CA VAL A 162 -7.50 -0.44 5.31
C VAL A 162 -7.57 -1.15 6.67
N ARG A 163 -7.49 -0.43 7.80
CA ARG A 163 -7.69 -1.01 9.14
C ARG A 163 -9.08 -1.63 9.29
N VAL A 164 -10.12 -0.95 8.82
CA VAL A 164 -11.50 -1.50 8.83
C VAL A 164 -11.56 -2.78 7.97
N LEU A 165 -10.96 -2.78 6.78
CA LEU A 165 -10.87 -3.99 5.95
C LEU A 165 -10.13 -5.13 6.66
N CYS A 166 -9.05 -4.85 7.37
CA CYS A 166 -8.33 -5.85 8.16
C CYS A 166 -9.18 -6.44 9.31
N ARG A 167 -10.07 -5.64 9.90
CA ARG A 167 -11.07 -6.12 10.88
C ARG A 167 -12.07 -7.06 10.21
N ILE A 168 -12.57 -6.70 9.02
CA ILE A 168 -13.47 -7.57 8.23
C ILE A 168 -12.79 -8.91 7.91
N VAL A 169 -11.53 -8.88 7.47
CA VAL A 169 -10.75 -10.10 7.19
C VAL A 169 -10.75 -11.07 8.38
N ARG A 170 -10.68 -10.57 9.61
CA ARG A 170 -10.71 -11.40 10.83
C ARG A 170 -12.06 -12.07 11.06
N GLU A 171 -13.14 -11.54 10.48
CA GLU A 171 -14.51 -12.12 10.58
C GLU A 171 -14.90 -12.99 9.38
N LEU A 172 -14.15 -12.91 8.26
CA LEU A 172 -14.47 -13.69 7.06
C LEU A 172 -14.32 -15.20 7.33
N PRO A 173 -15.35 -16.00 7.06
CA PRO A 173 -15.31 -17.44 7.35
C PRO A 173 -14.32 -18.17 6.43
N GLY A 174 -13.55 -19.07 7.01
CA GLY A 174 -12.66 -19.98 6.29
C GLY A 174 -11.41 -19.30 5.70
N ILE A 175 -10.96 -18.21 6.30
CA ILE A 175 -9.63 -17.61 6.07
C ILE A 175 -8.67 -18.13 7.14
N ASP A 176 -7.50 -18.56 6.71
CA ASP A 176 -6.39 -18.89 7.60
C ASP A 176 -5.66 -17.59 8.03
N LEU A 177 -6.02 -17.10 9.20
CA LEU A 177 -5.45 -15.85 9.75
C LEU A 177 -3.96 -15.95 10.10
N SER A 178 -3.38 -17.15 10.14
CA SER A 178 -1.94 -17.32 10.31
C SER A 178 -1.15 -17.12 9.00
N ARG A 179 -1.86 -17.09 7.86
CA ARG A 179 -1.30 -16.99 6.52
C ARG A 179 -1.97 -15.88 5.71
N VAL A 180 -1.97 -14.67 6.27
CA VAL A 180 -2.38 -13.46 5.56
C VAL A 180 -1.14 -12.80 4.98
N CYS A 181 -1.12 -12.67 3.66
CA CYS A 181 -0.06 -12.04 2.90
C CYS A 181 -0.51 -10.67 2.36
N VAL A 182 0.45 -9.78 2.11
CA VAL A 182 0.23 -8.51 1.43
C VAL A 182 1.03 -8.48 0.14
N TYR A 183 0.42 -8.04 -0.96
CA TYR A 183 1.10 -7.81 -2.24
C TYR A 183 0.75 -6.44 -2.79
N GLY A 184 1.76 -5.70 -3.23
CA GLY A 184 1.53 -4.42 -3.89
C GLY A 184 2.75 -3.88 -4.61
N ASP A 185 2.46 -3.18 -5.71
CA ASP A 185 3.40 -2.46 -6.55
C ASP A 185 3.11 -0.96 -6.48
N SER A 186 4.13 -0.12 -6.61
CA SER A 186 3.99 1.33 -6.64
C SER A 186 3.22 1.85 -5.41
N GLN A 187 2.11 2.58 -5.60
CA GLN A 187 1.21 2.97 -4.51
C GLN A 187 0.76 1.77 -3.69
N GLY A 188 0.44 0.66 -4.35
CA GLY A 188 0.06 -0.57 -3.68
C GLY A 188 1.17 -1.10 -2.76
N GLY A 189 2.43 -0.92 -3.15
CA GLY A 189 3.59 -1.23 -2.33
C GLY A 189 3.68 -0.34 -1.08
N GLY A 190 3.47 0.97 -1.24
CA GLY A 190 3.44 1.92 -0.11
C GLY A 190 2.29 1.63 0.86
N VAL A 191 1.08 1.45 0.34
CA VAL A 191 -0.11 1.09 1.15
C VAL A 191 0.08 -0.28 1.81
N GLY A 192 0.71 -1.23 1.10
CA GLY A 192 1.03 -2.55 1.62
C GLY A 192 1.98 -2.50 2.81
N LEU A 193 3.07 -1.73 2.74
CA LEU A 193 3.99 -1.52 3.85
C LEU A 193 3.30 -0.88 5.07
N ALA A 194 2.52 0.17 4.84
CA ALA A 194 1.73 0.79 5.90
C ALA A 194 0.72 -0.20 6.51
N THR A 195 0.10 -1.08 5.70
CA THR A 195 -0.79 -2.14 6.18
C THR A 195 -0.06 -3.08 7.13
N CYS A 196 1.16 -3.50 6.78
CA CYS A 196 1.98 -4.37 7.65
C CYS A 196 2.36 -3.68 8.97
N ALA A 197 2.72 -2.39 8.90
CA ALA A 197 3.12 -1.59 10.07
C ALA A 197 1.96 -1.32 11.04
N LEU A 198 0.76 -1.09 10.49
CA LEU A 198 -0.43 -0.67 11.24
C LEU A 198 -1.34 -1.83 11.68
N ASN A 199 -1.07 -3.06 11.20
CA ASN A 199 -1.83 -4.25 11.56
C ASN A 199 -0.91 -5.36 12.09
N PRO A 200 -0.18 -5.10 13.19
CA PRO A 200 0.76 -6.08 13.74
C PRO A 200 0.04 -7.38 14.10
N GLY A 201 0.67 -8.51 13.80
CA GLY A 201 0.14 -9.83 14.08
C GLY A 201 -0.98 -10.32 13.14
N LEU A 202 -1.36 -9.54 12.10
CA LEU A 202 -2.25 -10.02 11.04
C LEU A 202 -1.45 -10.52 9.83
N VAL A 203 -0.53 -9.69 9.34
CA VAL A 203 0.24 -10.01 8.12
C VAL A 203 1.44 -10.87 8.49
N SER A 204 1.57 -12.03 7.84
CA SER A 204 2.70 -12.94 8.00
C SER A 204 3.82 -12.68 7.00
N ARG A 205 3.49 -12.28 5.78
CA ARG A 205 4.45 -12.01 4.68
C ARG A 205 3.97 -10.86 3.82
N ALA A 206 4.92 -10.05 3.31
CA ALA A 206 4.64 -8.98 2.37
C ALA A 206 5.58 -9.04 1.17
N ALA A 207 5.04 -8.95 -0.04
CA ALA A 207 5.80 -8.78 -1.26
C ALA A 207 5.56 -7.37 -1.81
N ILE A 208 6.61 -6.57 -1.87
CA ILE A 208 6.57 -5.14 -2.14
C ILE A 208 7.46 -4.83 -3.34
N LEU A 209 6.89 -4.23 -4.37
CA LEU A 209 7.61 -3.86 -5.58
C LEU A 209 7.62 -2.33 -5.74
N TYR A 210 8.79 -1.74 -5.91
CA TYR A 210 9.04 -0.30 -6.13
C TYR A 210 8.05 0.64 -5.44
N PRO A 211 7.95 0.66 -4.09
CA PRO A 211 6.89 1.36 -3.39
C PRO A 211 6.94 2.89 -3.61
N PHE A 212 5.78 3.47 -3.93
CA PHE A 212 5.50 4.90 -3.87
C PHE A 212 5.25 5.35 -2.43
N LEU A 213 5.15 6.64 -2.18
CA LEU A 213 5.03 7.28 -0.86
C LEU A 213 6.31 7.14 -0.03
N SER A 214 7.47 7.28 -0.67
CA SER A 214 8.74 6.96 -0.03
C SER A 214 9.70 8.14 -0.10
N ASP A 215 10.23 8.55 1.05
CA ASP A 215 11.28 9.56 1.19
C ASP A 215 10.96 10.87 0.44
N PHE A 216 9.83 11.48 0.79
CA PHE A 216 9.28 12.65 0.09
C PHE A 216 10.23 13.84 0.00
N ARG A 217 11.08 14.06 1.01
CA ARG A 217 12.08 15.12 0.96
C ARG A 217 13.09 14.87 -0.16
N SER A 218 13.59 13.64 -0.29
CA SER A 218 14.49 13.28 -1.40
C SER A 218 13.84 13.47 -2.76
N VAL A 219 12.57 13.07 -2.89
CA VAL A 219 11.78 13.27 -4.12
C VAL A 219 11.73 14.75 -4.50
N TRP A 220 11.42 15.63 -3.55
CA TRP A 220 11.33 17.05 -3.77
C TRP A 220 12.69 17.69 -4.09
N GLU A 221 13.72 17.36 -3.33
CA GLU A 221 15.08 17.90 -3.51
C GLU A 221 15.72 17.44 -4.83
N ASP A 222 15.50 16.20 -5.22
CA ASP A 222 16.04 15.62 -6.46
C ASP A 222 15.24 15.99 -7.71
N GLY A 223 14.08 16.64 -7.57
CA GLY A 223 13.22 17.07 -8.67
C GLY A 223 12.50 15.92 -9.39
N ALA A 224 12.22 14.81 -8.71
CA ALA A 224 11.46 13.70 -9.25
C ALA A 224 9.97 14.07 -9.30
N ASP A 225 9.45 14.40 -10.48
CA ASP A 225 8.11 14.98 -10.69
C ASP A 225 7.17 14.12 -11.55
N GLU A 226 7.51 12.86 -11.77
CA GLU A 226 6.67 11.98 -12.59
C GLU A 226 5.40 11.57 -11.87
N VAL A 227 4.28 11.59 -12.61
CA VAL A 227 2.91 11.11 -12.32
C VAL A 227 2.50 11.20 -10.85
N ALA A 228 3.06 10.35 -10.00
CA ALA A 228 2.61 10.18 -8.61
C ALA A 228 3.15 11.29 -7.69
N TYR A 229 4.33 11.81 -8.00
CA TYR A 229 5.01 12.85 -7.23
C TYR A 229 4.82 14.28 -7.76
N GLU A 230 4.25 14.46 -8.97
CA GLU A 230 4.02 15.79 -9.55
C GLU A 230 3.26 16.74 -8.61
N GLY A 231 2.36 16.20 -7.78
CA GLY A 231 1.61 16.96 -6.80
C GLY A 231 2.47 17.68 -5.77
N ILE A 232 3.61 17.11 -5.38
CA ILE A 232 4.54 17.71 -4.43
C ILE A 232 5.18 18.96 -5.06
N HIS A 233 5.66 18.85 -6.31
CA HIS A 233 6.25 19.98 -7.04
C HIS A 233 5.22 21.05 -7.41
N TYR A 234 3.99 20.64 -7.76
CA TYR A 234 2.89 21.56 -7.98
C TYR A 234 2.58 22.34 -6.69
N TYR A 235 2.47 21.66 -5.54
CA TYR A 235 2.21 22.28 -4.26
C TYR A 235 3.33 23.28 -3.89
N SER A 236 4.58 22.86 -3.92
CA SER A 236 5.74 23.72 -3.65
C SER A 236 5.71 24.97 -4.53
N ARG A 237 5.56 24.80 -5.85
CA ARG A 237 5.60 25.92 -6.80
C ARG A 237 4.49 26.95 -6.60
N TRP A 238 3.25 26.52 -6.31
CA TRP A 238 2.08 27.40 -6.31
C TRP A 238 1.68 27.87 -4.91
N PHE A 239 2.02 27.13 -3.87
CA PHE A 239 1.57 27.41 -2.50
C PHE A 239 2.72 27.67 -1.52
N ASP A 240 3.98 27.47 -1.94
CA ASP A 240 5.18 27.74 -1.17
C ASP A 240 6.34 28.15 -2.11
N ALA A 241 6.11 29.17 -2.95
CA ALA A 241 7.00 29.55 -4.06
C ALA A 241 8.41 29.97 -3.64
N ASP A 242 8.59 30.47 -2.43
CA ASP A 242 9.88 30.83 -1.85
C ASP A 242 10.51 29.70 -0.99
N GLY A 243 9.79 28.56 -0.85
CA GLY A 243 10.25 27.40 -0.09
C GLY A 243 10.32 27.61 1.43
N SER A 244 9.77 28.73 1.93
CA SER A 244 9.89 29.10 3.36
C SER A 244 9.13 28.16 4.30
N ARG A 245 8.18 27.39 3.80
CA ARG A 245 7.37 26.43 4.54
C ARG A 245 7.72 24.96 4.24
N ALA A 246 8.80 24.72 3.50
CA ALA A 246 9.13 23.37 3.04
C ALA A 246 9.27 22.37 4.20
N ASP A 247 9.93 22.75 5.29
CA ASP A 247 10.06 21.86 6.46
C ASP A 247 8.72 21.56 7.14
N GLU A 248 7.78 22.50 7.10
CA GLU A 248 6.44 22.33 7.68
C GLU A 248 5.63 21.29 6.91
N TRP A 249 5.45 21.49 5.59
CA TRP A 249 4.60 20.58 4.82
C TRP A 249 5.28 19.24 4.52
N LEU A 250 6.61 19.17 4.38
CA LEU A 250 7.34 17.91 4.31
C LEU A 250 7.26 17.14 5.63
N GLY A 251 7.31 17.84 6.78
CA GLY A 251 7.07 17.23 8.08
C GLY A 251 5.69 16.61 8.20
N ARG A 252 4.64 17.23 7.62
CA ARG A 252 3.30 16.63 7.55
C ARG A 252 3.26 15.40 6.66
N LEU A 253 3.94 15.40 5.53
CA LEU A 253 4.07 14.20 4.68
C LEU A 253 4.80 13.06 5.40
N GLY A 254 5.62 13.34 6.38
CA GLY A 254 6.27 12.34 7.22
C GLY A 254 5.32 11.36 7.89
N TYR A 255 4.07 11.76 8.17
CA TYR A 255 3.05 10.85 8.72
C TYR A 255 2.57 9.77 7.73
N ILE A 256 2.76 9.99 6.42
CA ILE A 256 2.34 9.04 5.38
C ILE A 256 3.52 8.48 4.57
N ASP A 257 4.76 8.86 4.93
CA ASP A 257 5.97 8.35 4.29
C ASP A 257 6.23 6.90 4.69
N THR A 258 6.43 6.02 3.71
CA THR A 258 6.74 4.60 3.97
C THR A 258 8.03 4.41 4.75
N LEU A 259 8.98 5.35 4.63
CA LEU A 259 10.20 5.37 5.44
C LEU A 259 9.86 5.44 6.94
N SER A 260 8.88 6.27 7.30
CA SER A 260 8.42 6.41 8.68
C SER A 260 7.76 5.14 9.23
N PHE A 261 7.09 4.35 8.38
CA PHE A 261 6.46 3.08 8.76
C PHE A 261 7.45 1.92 8.93
N ALA A 262 8.63 1.99 8.31
CA ALA A 262 9.54 0.86 8.18
C ALA A 262 9.90 0.19 9.53
N HIS A 263 10.09 0.97 10.58
CA HIS A 263 10.44 0.47 11.91
C HIS A 263 9.31 -0.31 12.60
N ARG A 264 8.05 -0.17 12.14
CA ARG A 264 6.87 -0.87 12.69
C ARG A 264 6.56 -2.19 11.96
N VAL A 265 7.17 -2.45 10.80
CA VAL A 265 6.96 -3.70 10.04
C VAL A 265 7.58 -4.87 10.79
N ARG A 266 6.80 -5.95 10.99
CA ARG A 266 7.22 -7.15 11.75
C ARG A 266 7.15 -8.44 10.94
N CYS A 267 6.42 -8.47 9.84
CA CYS A 267 6.34 -9.64 8.96
C CYS A 267 7.57 -9.76 8.08
N ASP A 268 7.77 -10.94 7.49
CA ASP A 268 8.82 -11.15 6.47
C ASP A 268 8.50 -10.35 5.21
N VAL A 269 9.52 -9.71 4.61
CA VAL A 269 9.36 -8.86 3.43
C VAL A 269 10.23 -9.35 2.27
N LEU A 270 9.57 -9.62 1.13
CA LEU A 270 10.21 -9.73 -0.17
C LEU A 270 10.12 -8.35 -0.85
N PHE A 271 11.26 -7.75 -1.18
CA PHE A 271 11.29 -6.40 -1.75
C PHE A 271 11.93 -6.42 -3.14
N GLY A 272 11.25 -5.83 -4.12
CA GLY A 272 11.74 -5.70 -5.50
C GLY A 272 12.03 -4.24 -5.86
N THR A 273 13.15 -4.02 -6.56
CA THR A 273 13.54 -2.69 -7.08
C THR A 273 13.94 -2.80 -8.54
N GLY A 274 13.30 -1.99 -9.41
CA GLY A 274 13.78 -1.71 -10.74
C GLY A 274 14.83 -0.60 -10.70
N LEU A 275 16.07 -0.88 -11.09
CA LEU A 275 17.15 0.11 -10.98
C LEU A 275 17.10 1.22 -12.04
N ALA A 276 16.25 1.10 -13.05
CA ALA A 276 15.98 2.13 -14.06
C ALA A 276 14.65 2.88 -13.80
N ASP A 277 14.04 2.74 -12.63
CA ASP A 277 12.78 3.36 -12.28
C ASP A 277 12.92 4.89 -12.12
N THR A 278 12.19 5.65 -12.95
CA THR A 278 12.14 7.12 -12.92
C THR A 278 10.92 7.66 -12.20
N VAL A 279 9.89 6.84 -11.99
CA VAL A 279 8.64 7.22 -11.29
C VAL A 279 8.80 7.11 -9.79
N CYS A 280 9.27 5.95 -9.30
CA CYS A 280 9.66 5.75 -7.90
C CYS A 280 11.18 5.54 -7.86
N PRO A 281 11.98 6.62 -7.73
CA PRO A 281 13.44 6.50 -7.89
C PRO A 281 14.06 5.42 -6.98
N PRO A 282 15.01 4.61 -7.48
CA PRO A 282 15.65 3.55 -6.68
C PRO A 282 16.17 4.04 -5.32
N LYS A 283 16.64 5.29 -5.26
CA LYS A 283 17.13 5.92 -4.03
C LYS A 283 16.07 5.89 -2.91
N THR A 284 14.81 6.24 -3.23
CA THR A 284 13.72 6.24 -2.25
C THR A 284 13.30 4.82 -1.85
N GLN A 285 13.33 3.89 -2.80
CA GLN A 285 13.05 2.48 -2.53
C GLN A 285 14.11 1.87 -1.59
N PHE A 286 15.40 2.16 -1.82
CA PHE A 286 16.49 1.72 -0.94
C PHE A 286 16.40 2.36 0.45
N ALA A 287 15.97 3.62 0.57
CA ALA A 287 15.75 4.25 1.87
C ALA A 287 14.82 3.40 2.73
N VAL A 288 13.67 3.02 2.18
CA VAL A 288 12.66 2.19 2.87
C VAL A 288 13.21 0.80 3.15
N TYR A 289 13.76 0.10 2.15
CA TYR A 289 14.32 -1.23 2.35
C TYR A 289 15.39 -1.25 3.46
N ASN A 290 16.30 -0.28 3.44
CA ASN A 290 17.38 -0.18 4.41
C ASN A 290 16.90 0.17 5.83
N ALA A 291 15.73 0.80 5.97
CA ALA A 291 15.11 1.15 7.24
C ALA A 291 14.29 0.00 7.86
N LEU A 292 13.88 -1.01 7.06
CA LEU A 292 13.18 -2.18 7.60
C LEU A 292 14.07 -2.90 8.62
N THR A 293 13.47 -3.36 9.72
CA THR A 293 14.15 -4.10 10.80
C THR A 293 13.73 -5.57 10.90
N CYS A 294 12.73 -5.97 10.11
CA CYS A 294 12.23 -7.34 10.03
C CYS A 294 13.12 -8.22 9.14
N GLU A 295 12.82 -9.53 9.10
CA GLU A 295 13.42 -10.43 8.10
C GLU A 295 13.02 -9.98 6.69
N ARG A 296 14.02 -9.84 5.80
CA ARG A 296 13.78 -9.30 4.48
C ARG A 296 14.78 -9.79 3.43
N SER A 297 14.31 -9.86 2.19
CA SER A 297 15.15 -10.10 1.01
C SER A 297 14.93 -9.02 -0.04
N HIS A 298 15.97 -8.68 -0.81
CA HIS A 298 15.92 -7.64 -1.83
C HIS A 298 16.32 -8.21 -3.18
N ILE A 299 15.42 -8.10 -4.16
CA ILE A 299 15.71 -8.48 -5.55
C ILE A 299 15.87 -7.21 -6.37
N LEU A 300 16.97 -7.13 -7.10
CA LEU A 300 17.31 -5.98 -7.94
C LEU A 300 17.18 -6.37 -9.40
N TYR A 301 16.47 -5.56 -10.16
CA TYR A 301 16.24 -5.71 -11.59
C TYR A 301 16.97 -4.57 -12.34
N PRO A 302 18.17 -4.80 -12.88
CA PRO A 302 19.05 -3.74 -13.39
C PRO A 302 18.47 -2.90 -14.53
N ASP A 303 17.69 -3.52 -15.41
CA ASP A 303 17.22 -2.92 -16.65
C ASP A 303 15.70 -2.58 -16.62
N PHE A 304 15.01 -2.88 -15.52
CA PHE A 304 13.60 -2.56 -15.35
C PHE A 304 13.40 -1.17 -14.73
N GLY A 305 12.43 -0.44 -15.27
CA GLY A 305 11.91 0.81 -14.73
C GLY A 305 10.65 0.60 -13.89
N HIS A 306 9.69 1.52 -14.03
CA HIS A 306 8.38 1.46 -13.35
C HIS A 306 7.37 0.68 -14.20
N GLU A 307 7.53 -0.61 -14.29
CA GLU A 307 6.78 -1.50 -15.17
C GLU A 307 6.55 -2.87 -14.54
N GLU A 308 5.68 -3.69 -15.12
CA GLU A 308 5.48 -5.06 -14.67
C GLU A 308 6.78 -5.86 -14.79
N ILE A 309 7.12 -6.59 -13.73
CA ILE A 309 8.32 -7.45 -13.66
C ILE A 309 7.86 -8.89 -13.44
N PRO A 310 7.60 -9.67 -14.51
CA PRO A 310 7.07 -11.03 -14.38
C PRO A 310 7.93 -11.97 -13.52
N ALA A 311 9.25 -11.75 -13.54
CA ALA A 311 10.17 -12.51 -12.69
C ALA A 311 9.96 -12.24 -11.19
N PHE A 312 9.44 -11.06 -10.81
CA PHE A 312 9.09 -10.79 -9.43
C PHE A 312 7.84 -11.55 -9.01
N ASP A 313 6.85 -11.69 -9.89
CA ASP A 313 5.62 -12.45 -9.60
C ASP A 313 5.92 -13.94 -9.31
N ASP A 314 6.87 -14.53 -10.03
CA ASP A 314 7.32 -15.90 -9.75
C ASP A 314 8.00 -16.02 -8.38
N GLU A 315 8.77 -15.02 -7.96
CA GLU A 315 9.38 -14.98 -6.63
C GLU A 315 8.33 -14.74 -5.51
N VAL A 316 7.32 -13.89 -5.77
CA VAL A 316 6.18 -13.71 -4.86
C VAL A 316 5.48 -15.04 -4.61
N LEU A 317 5.24 -15.80 -5.68
CA LEU A 317 4.64 -17.10 -5.57
C LEU A 317 5.46 -18.05 -4.69
N ARG A 318 6.76 -18.17 -4.94
CA ARG A 318 7.66 -18.99 -4.12
C ARG A 318 7.64 -18.54 -2.67
N PHE A 319 7.73 -17.23 -2.44
CA PHE A 319 7.79 -16.63 -1.12
C PHE A 319 6.51 -16.87 -0.30
N PHE A 320 5.33 -16.74 -0.92
CA PHE A 320 4.06 -16.97 -0.21
C PHE A 320 3.79 -18.45 0.07
N TRP A 321 4.34 -19.36 -0.73
CA TRP A 321 4.19 -20.81 -0.54
C TRP A 321 5.27 -21.44 0.35
N GLN A 322 6.34 -20.74 0.70
CA GLN A 322 7.35 -21.30 1.61
C GLN A 322 6.73 -21.59 2.99
N GLY A 323 6.84 -22.87 3.43
CA GLY A 323 6.32 -23.31 4.72
C GLY A 323 4.80 -23.58 4.73
N ALA A 324 4.19 -23.81 3.57
CA ALA A 324 2.80 -24.23 3.43
C ALA A 324 2.63 -25.73 3.66
#